data_c4d6af1d68b3887a244c26e459d4d068
#
_entry.id   c4d6af1d68b3887a244c26e459d4d068
#
_cell.length_a   1.000
_cell.length_b   1.000
_cell.length_c   1.000
_cell.angle_alpha   90.00
_cell.angle_beta   90.00
_cell.angle_gamma   90.00
#
_symmetry.space_group_name_H-M   'P 1'
#
loop_
_entity.id
_entity.type
_entity.pdbx_description
1 polymer ?
#
loop_
_entity_poly.entity_id
_entity_poly.type
_entity_poly.pdbx_seq_one_letter_code
_entity_poly.pdbx_strand_id
1 'polypeptide(L)'
;MKKSLFLLMLTASLGAYAANHEVKMLDNGKDGSMVFEPGYVNAKVSDTVTFKAANKGHWVQSKALPDGVADFLSEDGKDFTLKLDKEGVYVYTCPPHRMMNMSGVIQVGKPVNKAKAQAVVDELENRAMQSKGRLKKYMQQVK
;
A
#
# COMPACT_ATOMS: atom_id res chain seq x y z
N MET A 1 -14.36 -60.69 14.86
CA MET A 1 -13.15 -59.84 14.85
C MET A 1 -13.39 -58.66 13.94
N LYS A 2 -13.70 -57.50 14.53
CA LYS A 2 -13.92 -56.25 13.78
C LYS A 2 -12.63 -55.50 13.68
N LYS A 3 -12.03 -55.37 12.48
CA LYS A 3 -10.83 -54.58 12.24
C LYS A 3 -11.28 -53.13 12.00
N SER A 4 -11.12 -52.27 12.99
CA SER A 4 -11.31 -50.80 12.84
C SER A 4 -10.12 -50.22 12.09
N LEU A 5 -10.39 -49.76 10.88
CA LEU A 5 -9.42 -49.01 10.07
C LEU A 5 -9.44 -47.55 10.52
N PHE A 6 -8.44 -47.12 11.26
CA PHE A 6 -8.23 -45.71 11.64
C PHE A 6 -7.66 -44.98 10.45
N LEU A 7 -8.49 -44.18 9.78
CA LEU A 7 -8.06 -43.30 8.70
C LEU A 7 -7.41 -42.04 9.32
N LEU A 8 -6.10 -41.98 9.29
CA LEU A 8 -5.33 -40.81 9.74
C LEU A 8 -5.49 -39.70 8.70
N MET A 9 -6.35 -38.69 8.98
CA MET A 9 -6.44 -37.48 8.15
C MET A 9 -5.23 -36.62 8.41
N LEU A 10 -4.30 -36.62 7.48
CA LEU A 10 -3.17 -35.69 7.45
C LEU A 10 -3.67 -34.31 7.00
N THR A 11 -3.96 -33.41 7.94
CA THR A 11 -4.28 -32.01 7.63
C THR A 11 -2.98 -31.31 7.28
N ALA A 12 -2.71 -31.12 5.99
CA ALA A 12 -1.66 -30.26 5.52
C ALA A 12 -2.05 -28.80 5.86
N SER A 13 -1.47 -28.23 6.90
CA SER A 13 -1.55 -26.81 7.17
C SER A 13 -0.74 -26.07 6.09
N LEU A 14 -1.42 -25.51 5.09
CA LEU A 14 -0.81 -24.55 4.16
C LEU A 14 -0.45 -23.30 4.98
N GLY A 15 0.80 -23.22 5.43
CA GLY A 15 1.34 -22.01 6.05
C GLY A 15 1.19 -20.85 5.06
N ALA A 16 0.41 -19.82 5.44
CA ALA A 16 0.34 -18.59 4.67
C ALA A 16 1.69 -17.88 4.78
N TYR A 17 2.48 -17.90 3.72
CA TYR A 17 3.72 -17.13 3.64
C TYR A 17 3.38 -15.67 3.42
N ALA A 18 4.06 -14.76 4.16
CA ALA A 18 3.98 -13.32 3.94
C ALA A 18 4.53 -12.97 2.54
N ALA A 19 3.77 -12.17 1.78
CA ALA A 19 4.18 -11.71 0.47
C ALA A 19 4.96 -10.38 0.57
N ASN A 20 5.84 -10.14 -0.39
CA ASN A 20 6.42 -8.81 -0.60
C ASN A 20 5.85 -8.21 -1.88
N HIS A 21 5.21 -7.05 -1.72
CA HIS A 21 4.69 -6.24 -2.83
C HIS A 21 5.73 -5.19 -3.20
N GLU A 22 5.99 -5.01 -4.50
CA GLU A 22 6.90 -3.97 -4.97
C GLU A 22 6.12 -2.79 -5.54
N VAL A 23 6.48 -1.57 -5.12
CA VAL A 23 5.95 -0.31 -5.65
C VAL A 23 7.12 0.53 -6.15
N LYS A 24 7.16 0.81 -7.45
CA LYS A 24 8.21 1.63 -8.05
C LYS A 24 7.89 3.11 -7.91
N MET A 25 8.89 3.92 -7.60
CA MET A 25 8.84 5.37 -7.62
C MET A 25 9.40 5.85 -8.95
N LEU A 26 8.55 6.43 -9.80
CA LEU A 26 8.85 6.68 -11.22
C LEU A 26 8.60 8.14 -11.60
N ASP A 27 9.49 8.67 -12.47
CA ASP A 27 9.23 9.92 -13.20
C ASP A 27 8.06 9.77 -14.18
N ASN A 28 7.96 8.61 -14.84
CA ASN A 28 6.89 8.28 -15.78
C ASN A 28 6.50 6.81 -15.65
N GLY A 29 5.22 6.55 -15.54
CA GLY A 29 4.62 5.21 -15.46
C GLY A 29 3.32 5.11 -16.23
N LYS A 30 2.58 4.02 -16.03
CA LYS A 30 1.31 3.76 -16.72
C LYS A 30 0.23 4.82 -16.47
N ASP A 31 0.18 5.34 -15.25
CA ASP A 31 -0.81 6.33 -14.83
C ASP A 31 -0.31 7.78 -14.94
N GLY A 32 0.75 8.01 -15.71
CA GLY A 32 1.30 9.33 -15.99
C GLY A 32 2.63 9.63 -15.33
N SER A 33 2.97 10.93 -15.25
CA SER A 33 4.23 11.39 -14.66
C SER A 33 4.16 11.45 -13.14
N MET A 34 5.32 11.36 -12.51
CA MET A 34 5.51 11.41 -11.05
C MET A 34 4.52 10.47 -10.35
N VAL A 35 4.83 9.18 -10.36
CA VAL A 35 3.86 8.13 -10.01
C VAL A 35 4.49 7.02 -9.17
N PHE A 36 3.70 6.50 -8.24
CA PHE A 36 3.93 5.18 -7.62
C PHE A 36 3.27 4.11 -8.49
N GLU A 37 3.99 3.08 -8.85
CA GLU A 37 3.47 1.99 -9.71
C GLU A 37 3.72 0.61 -9.09
N PRO A 38 2.64 -0.13 -8.78
CA PRO A 38 1.23 0.25 -8.87
C PRO A 38 0.83 1.32 -7.84
N GLY A 39 -0.19 2.12 -8.15
CA GLY A 39 -0.72 3.14 -7.24
C GLY A 39 -1.67 2.60 -6.17
N TYR A 40 -2.19 1.40 -6.35
CA TYR A 40 -2.99 0.66 -5.38
C TYR A 40 -2.41 -0.74 -5.16
N VAL A 41 -2.30 -1.13 -3.90
CA VAL A 41 -1.86 -2.47 -3.46
C VAL A 41 -2.91 -3.06 -2.54
N ASN A 42 -3.31 -4.30 -2.80
CA ASN A 42 -4.12 -5.10 -1.87
C ASN A 42 -3.22 -6.15 -1.21
N ALA A 43 -3.05 -6.04 0.09
CA ALA A 43 -2.15 -6.85 0.88
C ALA A 43 -2.85 -7.50 2.07
N LYS A 44 -2.14 -8.38 2.75
CA LYS A 44 -2.57 -9.03 4.00
C LYS A 44 -1.69 -8.58 5.15
N VAL A 45 -2.20 -8.72 6.37
CA VAL A 45 -1.38 -8.53 7.58
C VAL A 45 -0.16 -9.46 7.52
N SER A 46 1.00 -8.96 7.90
CA SER A 46 2.33 -9.56 7.83
C SER A 46 3.02 -9.50 6.46
N ASP A 47 2.35 -9.06 5.42
CA ASP A 47 3.02 -8.74 4.15
C ASP A 47 3.96 -7.53 4.31
N THR A 48 4.83 -7.35 3.34
CA THR A 48 5.68 -6.16 3.20
C THR A 48 5.39 -5.45 1.89
N VAL A 49 5.64 -4.14 1.86
CA VAL A 49 5.70 -3.35 0.63
C VAL A 49 7.09 -2.74 0.53
N THR A 50 7.78 -3.00 -0.57
CA THR A 50 9.07 -2.38 -0.87
C THR A 50 8.88 -1.29 -1.90
N PHE A 51 9.12 -0.05 -1.49
CA PHE A 51 9.16 1.09 -2.39
C PHE A 51 10.54 1.15 -3.04
N LYS A 52 10.58 0.97 -4.36
CA LYS A 52 11.81 0.95 -5.16
C LYS A 52 12.10 2.33 -5.73
N ALA A 53 13.25 2.87 -5.41
CA ALA A 53 13.75 4.13 -5.99
C ALA A 53 14.25 3.90 -7.43
N ALA A 54 13.32 3.64 -8.35
CA ALA A 54 13.64 3.39 -9.77
C ALA A 54 14.17 4.64 -10.47
N ASN A 55 13.70 5.82 -10.05
CA ASN A 55 14.27 7.13 -10.43
C ASN A 55 14.67 7.90 -9.18
N LYS A 56 15.60 8.83 -9.30
CA LYS A 56 16.05 9.71 -8.21
C LYS A 56 15.05 10.83 -7.93
N GLY A 57 15.13 11.42 -6.75
CA GLY A 57 14.28 12.56 -6.37
C GLY A 57 12.89 12.14 -5.87
N HIS A 58 12.73 10.89 -5.49
CA HIS A 58 11.50 10.36 -4.91
C HIS A 58 11.77 9.72 -3.55
N TRP A 59 10.82 9.93 -2.64
CA TRP A 59 10.72 9.21 -1.38
C TRP A 59 9.27 9.12 -0.93
N VAL A 60 8.98 8.35 0.10
CA VAL A 60 7.62 8.09 0.55
C VAL A 60 7.38 8.60 1.95
N GLN A 61 6.24 9.25 2.17
CA GLN A 61 5.76 9.74 3.46
C GLN A 61 4.34 9.28 3.72
N SER A 62 4.09 8.77 4.93
CA SER A 62 2.73 8.44 5.37
C SER A 62 1.83 9.67 5.46
N LYS A 63 0.54 9.52 5.13
CA LYS A 63 -0.48 10.59 5.22
C LYS A 63 -1.72 10.16 5.98
N ALA A 64 -2.18 8.93 5.80
CA ALA A 64 -3.21 8.30 6.63
C ALA A 64 -2.80 6.86 6.92
N LEU A 65 -2.94 6.46 8.17
CA LEU A 65 -2.58 5.14 8.66
C LEU A 65 -3.67 4.60 9.58
N PRO A 66 -3.81 3.27 9.70
CA PRO A 66 -4.60 2.65 10.76
C PRO A 66 -4.07 3.06 12.13
N ASP A 67 -4.95 3.08 13.13
CA ASP A 67 -4.58 3.43 14.51
C ASP A 67 -3.47 2.50 15.03
N GLY A 68 -2.47 3.10 15.67
CA GLY A 68 -1.33 2.40 16.24
C GLY A 68 -0.21 2.04 15.24
N VAL A 69 -0.34 2.40 13.97
CA VAL A 69 0.75 2.33 13.00
C VAL A 69 1.57 3.62 13.08
N ALA A 70 2.89 3.49 13.24
CA ALA A 70 3.79 4.63 13.31
C ALA A 70 3.94 5.32 11.96
N ASP A 71 4.05 6.65 11.98
CA ASP A 71 4.38 7.43 10.79
C ASP A 71 5.73 7.01 10.20
N PHE A 72 5.84 7.08 8.88
CA PHE A 72 7.08 6.79 8.17
C PHE A 72 7.44 7.88 7.17
N LEU A 73 8.74 8.05 7.00
CA LEU A 73 9.37 8.92 6.00
C LEU A 73 10.65 8.24 5.53
N SER A 74 10.72 7.92 4.25
CA SER A 74 11.92 7.32 3.67
C SER A 74 12.93 8.39 3.21
N GLU A 75 14.15 7.95 2.88
CA GLU A 75 15.20 8.81 2.36
C GLU A 75 15.09 8.95 0.83
N ASP A 76 15.48 10.13 0.33
CA ASP A 76 15.53 10.41 -1.11
C ASP A 76 16.39 9.39 -1.86
N GLY A 77 15.84 8.86 -2.92
CA GLY A 77 16.54 7.96 -3.84
C GLY A 77 16.96 6.61 -3.25
N LYS A 78 16.40 6.24 -2.09
CA LYS A 78 16.64 4.94 -1.47
C LYS A 78 15.40 4.05 -1.47
N ASP A 79 15.62 2.76 -1.59
CA ASP A 79 14.57 1.77 -1.37
C ASP A 79 14.13 1.80 0.09
N PHE A 80 12.83 1.59 0.31
CA PHE A 80 12.23 1.55 1.64
C PHE A 80 11.25 0.39 1.74
N THR A 81 11.37 -0.45 2.77
CA THR A 81 10.47 -1.57 3.02
C THR A 81 9.61 -1.30 4.25
N LEU A 82 8.30 -1.33 4.07
CA LEU A 82 7.28 -1.18 5.10
C LEU A 82 6.69 -2.56 5.42
N LYS A 83 6.70 -2.94 6.69
CA LYS A 83 5.98 -4.10 7.18
C LYS A 83 4.54 -3.72 7.50
N LEU A 84 3.58 -4.50 7.05
CA LEU A 84 2.14 -4.25 7.20
C LEU A 84 1.59 -5.06 8.38
N ASP A 85 1.65 -4.50 9.59
CA ASP A 85 1.30 -5.21 10.82
C ASP A 85 -0.17 -5.06 11.22
N LYS A 86 -0.92 -4.14 10.61
CA LYS A 86 -2.31 -3.86 10.96
C LYS A 86 -3.22 -3.74 9.76
N GLU A 87 -4.44 -4.25 9.89
CA GLU A 87 -5.50 -4.03 8.92
C GLU A 87 -5.85 -2.56 8.78
N GLY A 88 -6.22 -2.16 7.58
CA GLY A 88 -6.71 -0.84 7.26
C GLY A 88 -6.16 -0.30 5.96
N VAL A 89 -6.37 0.99 5.76
CA VAL A 89 -5.96 1.74 4.58
C VAL A 89 -4.77 2.62 4.94
N TYR A 90 -3.71 2.50 4.17
CA TYR A 90 -2.49 3.30 4.24
C TYR A 90 -2.45 4.23 3.04
N VAL A 91 -2.46 5.53 3.26
CA VAL A 91 -2.29 6.55 2.21
C VAL A 91 -0.92 7.19 2.38
N TYR A 92 -0.20 7.33 1.29
CA TYR A 92 1.15 7.90 1.28
C TYR A 92 1.35 8.83 0.08
N THR A 93 2.37 9.67 0.15
CA THR A 93 2.70 10.65 -0.89
C THR A 93 4.22 10.75 -1.06
N CYS A 94 4.65 11.23 -2.21
CA CYS A 94 6.02 11.72 -2.42
C CYS A 94 6.06 13.22 -2.08
N PRO A 95 6.76 13.65 -1.02
CA PRO A 95 6.74 15.05 -0.56
C PRO A 95 7.03 16.09 -1.63
N PRO A 96 8.08 15.97 -2.47
CA PRO A 96 8.38 16.98 -3.48
C PRO A 96 7.38 17.01 -4.65
N HIS A 97 6.58 15.95 -4.83
CA HIS A 97 5.67 15.84 -5.98
C HIS A 97 4.18 15.75 -5.58
N ARG A 98 3.81 16.27 -4.40
CA ARG A 98 2.41 16.31 -3.94
C ARG A 98 1.49 17.07 -4.90
N MET A 99 1.99 18.20 -5.43
CA MET A 99 1.23 19.02 -6.38
C MET A 99 0.99 18.29 -7.71
N MET A 100 1.79 17.28 -8.01
CA MET A 100 1.64 16.40 -9.17
C MET A 100 0.81 15.14 -8.86
N ASN A 101 0.21 15.10 -7.67
CA ASN A 101 -0.58 13.96 -7.19
C ASN A 101 0.18 12.64 -7.16
N MET A 102 1.49 12.70 -6.79
CA MET A 102 2.30 11.50 -6.59
C MET A 102 2.00 10.91 -5.22
N SER A 103 0.97 10.09 -5.18
CA SER A 103 0.44 9.45 -3.97
C SER A 103 -0.07 8.06 -4.30
N GLY A 104 -0.26 7.23 -3.28
CA GLY A 104 -0.76 5.87 -3.45
C GLY A 104 -1.53 5.37 -2.25
N VAL A 105 -2.14 4.19 -2.42
CA VAL A 105 -3.01 3.55 -1.43
C VAL A 105 -2.63 2.07 -1.28
N ILE A 106 -2.49 1.63 -0.03
CA ILE A 106 -2.39 0.21 0.31
C ILE A 106 -3.60 -0.15 1.17
N GLN A 107 -4.33 -1.19 0.78
CA GLN A 107 -5.34 -1.82 1.63
C GLN A 107 -4.74 -3.09 2.24
N VAL A 108 -4.77 -3.19 3.56
CA VAL A 108 -4.36 -4.38 4.31
C VAL A 108 -5.59 -5.00 4.94
N GLY A 109 -6.05 -6.13 4.42
CA GLY A 109 -7.25 -6.79 4.92
C GLY A 109 -8.48 -5.88 4.96
N LYS A 110 -9.16 -5.80 6.10
CA LYS A 110 -10.37 -4.96 6.27
C LYS A 110 -10.00 -3.46 6.33
N PRO A 111 -10.71 -2.59 5.59
CA PRO A 111 -10.41 -1.15 5.56
C PRO A 111 -11.03 -0.41 6.76
N VAL A 112 -10.62 -0.77 7.97
CA VAL A 112 -11.20 -0.31 9.25
C VAL A 112 -11.18 1.21 9.45
N ASN A 113 -10.25 1.93 8.79
CA ASN A 113 -10.11 3.38 8.84
C ASN A 113 -10.47 4.07 7.50
N LYS A 114 -11.33 3.45 6.68
CA LYS A 114 -11.65 3.93 5.33
C LYS A 114 -12.11 5.39 5.29
N ALA A 115 -12.96 5.82 6.22
CA ALA A 115 -13.45 7.20 6.28
C ALA A 115 -12.32 8.21 6.51
N LYS A 116 -11.41 7.91 7.45
CA LYS A 116 -10.21 8.74 7.72
C LYS A 116 -9.31 8.82 6.50
N ALA A 117 -9.05 7.68 5.86
CA ALA A 117 -8.24 7.61 4.64
C ALA A 117 -8.88 8.40 3.48
N GLN A 118 -10.21 8.30 3.29
CA GLN A 118 -10.93 9.04 2.28
C GLN A 118 -10.81 10.55 2.47
N ALA A 119 -10.93 11.04 3.69
CA ALA A 119 -10.77 12.47 4.00
C ALA A 119 -9.37 12.98 3.62
N VAL A 120 -8.33 12.21 3.88
CA VAL A 120 -6.95 12.53 3.48
C VAL A 120 -6.77 12.47 1.96
N VAL A 121 -7.36 11.50 1.29
CA VAL A 121 -7.37 11.43 -0.19
C VAL A 121 -8.02 12.67 -0.78
N ASP A 122 -9.16 13.10 -0.25
CA ASP A 122 -9.87 14.30 -0.72
C ASP A 122 -9.02 15.57 -0.51
N GLU A 123 -8.34 15.68 0.62
CA GLU A 123 -7.42 16.79 0.88
C GLU A 123 -6.24 16.82 -0.12
N LEU A 124 -5.59 15.68 -0.36
CA LEU A 124 -4.49 15.58 -1.31
C LEU A 124 -4.94 15.90 -2.75
N GLU A 125 -6.11 15.40 -3.16
CA GLU A 125 -6.70 15.70 -4.47
C GLU A 125 -7.03 17.18 -4.64
N ASN A 126 -7.56 17.82 -3.60
CA ASN A 126 -7.88 19.25 -3.64
C ASN A 126 -6.62 20.12 -3.81
N ARG A 127 -5.50 19.71 -3.25
CA ARG A 127 -4.21 20.39 -3.35
C ARG A 127 -3.45 20.10 -4.65
N ALA A 128 -3.76 18.99 -5.32
CA ALA A 128 -3.10 18.61 -6.55
C ALA A 128 -3.40 19.60 -7.68
N MET A 129 -2.38 19.98 -8.42
CA MET A 129 -2.49 20.84 -9.62
C MET A 129 -2.42 20.01 -10.91
N GLN A 130 -1.84 18.83 -10.86
CA GLN A 130 -1.70 17.90 -11.97
C GLN A 130 -2.26 16.52 -11.61
N SER A 131 -2.59 15.72 -12.61
CA SER A 131 -3.07 14.33 -12.46
C SER A 131 -4.24 14.21 -11.48
N LYS A 132 -5.15 15.19 -11.49
CA LYS A 132 -6.35 15.17 -10.65
C LYS A 132 -7.21 13.94 -10.92
N GLY A 133 -7.74 13.35 -9.85
CA GLY A 133 -8.53 12.13 -9.91
C GLY A 133 -7.72 10.85 -9.82
N ARG A 134 -6.39 10.90 -9.97
CA ARG A 134 -5.53 9.71 -9.93
C ARG A 134 -5.59 9.00 -8.58
N LEU A 135 -5.42 9.72 -7.48
CA LEU A 135 -5.49 9.14 -6.14
C LEU A 135 -6.90 8.67 -5.78
N LYS A 136 -7.94 9.41 -6.21
CA LYS A 136 -9.34 8.96 -6.07
C LYS A 136 -9.59 7.64 -6.76
N LYS A 137 -9.06 7.45 -7.98
CA LYS A 137 -9.15 6.19 -8.71
C LYS A 137 -8.53 5.02 -7.94
N TYR A 138 -7.41 5.25 -7.26
CA TYR A 138 -6.80 4.23 -6.40
C TYR A 138 -7.67 3.94 -5.16
N MET A 139 -8.17 4.98 -4.51
CA MET A 139 -9.04 4.82 -3.33
C MET A 139 -10.35 4.10 -3.63
N GLN A 140 -10.90 4.24 -4.84
CA GLN A 140 -12.12 3.53 -5.28
C GLN A 140 -11.94 2.01 -5.33
N GLN A 141 -10.72 1.50 -5.37
CA GLN A 141 -10.43 0.06 -5.35
C GLN A 141 -10.52 -0.55 -3.95
N VAL A 142 -10.56 0.27 -2.90
CA VAL A 142 -10.70 -0.18 -1.50
C VAL A 142 -12.11 -0.73 -1.26
N LYS A 143 -12.17 -2.01 -0.87
CA LYS A 143 -13.42 -2.78 -0.69
C LYS A 143 -13.59 -3.25 0.74
#